data_adca22c40b3c786a7e7cdd861cd664ad
#
_entry.id   adca22c40b3c786a7e7cdd861cd664ad
#
_cell.length_a   1.000
_cell.length_b   1.000
_cell.length_c   1.000
_cell.angle_alpha   90.00
_cell.angle_beta   90.00
_cell.angle_gamma   90.00
#
_symmetry.space_group_name_H-M   'P 1'
#
loop_
_entity.id
_entity.type
_entity.pdbx_description
1 polymer ?
#
loop_
_entity_poly.entity_id
_entity_poly.type
_entity_poly.pdbx_seq_one_letter_code
_entity_poly.pdbx_strand_id
1 'polypeptide(L)'
;MWKEVSLMNKVDISDWKDFQISRLFRISSPASRSIKTYNEGDVPYVSSGSINNGIISYLEPNEDEELEKGNCITVSPLDGSSFYQEDDFLGRGGAGSAISLLYNDNLTRYNALFICTVIKIMAQKFDYNDALTSDNLKTLKISLPAQKDKNGEFSIDVNKQYSDEGFIPDWDYMEQYMKAIEEKAQRRIDILNKL
;
A
#
# COMPACT_ATOMS: atom_id res chain seq x y z
N MET A 1 -31.34 -13.54 -19.28
CA MET A 1 -30.76 -12.35 -19.91
C MET A 1 -29.57 -11.89 -19.07
N TRP A 2 -28.47 -12.68 -19.13
CA TRP A 2 -27.23 -12.49 -18.35
C TRP A 2 -26.09 -12.30 -19.36
N LYS A 3 -26.14 -11.22 -20.15
CA LYS A 3 -25.02 -10.79 -21.01
C LYS A 3 -24.85 -9.31 -20.79
N GLU A 4 -23.92 -8.97 -19.99
CA GLU A 4 -23.08 -7.77 -19.90
C GLU A 4 -22.51 -7.59 -18.50
N VAL A 5 -21.90 -8.65 -17.96
CA VAL A 5 -20.77 -8.43 -17.09
C VAL A 5 -19.62 -8.09 -18.04
N SER A 6 -19.60 -6.84 -18.51
CA SER A 6 -18.42 -6.31 -19.17
C SER A 6 -17.27 -6.48 -18.19
N LEU A 7 -16.43 -7.45 -18.48
CA LEU A 7 -15.14 -7.65 -17.86
C LEU A 7 -14.49 -6.27 -17.71
N MET A 8 -14.02 -5.95 -16.51
CA MET A 8 -13.10 -4.84 -16.33
C MET A 8 -12.00 -5.05 -17.38
N ASN A 9 -11.79 -4.09 -18.27
CA ASN A 9 -10.74 -4.19 -19.25
C ASN A 9 -9.46 -4.50 -18.48
N LYS A 10 -8.76 -5.57 -18.87
CA LYS A 10 -7.49 -5.94 -18.28
C LYS A 10 -6.59 -4.72 -18.33
N VAL A 11 -5.98 -4.36 -17.20
CA VAL A 11 -5.03 -3.24 -17.17
C VAL A 11 -3.88 -3.57 -18.11
N ASP A 12 -3.57 -2.67 -19.03
CA ASP A 12 -2.38 -2.79 -19.86
C ASP A 12 -1.17 -2.39 -19.03
N ILE A 13 -0.28 -3.32 -18.81
CA ILE A 13 0.95 -3.15 -18.02
C ILE A 13 2.21 -3.12 -18.89
N SER A 14 2.07 -3.08 -20.23
CA SER A 14 3.20 -3.15 -21.18
C SER A 14 4.19 -1.99 -21.00
N ASP A 15 3.68 -0.83 -20.61
CA ASP A 15 4.46 0.40 -20.40
C ASP A 15 4.90 0.63 -18.94
N TRP A 16 4.56 -0.29 -18.04
CA TRP A 16 4.97 -0.16 -16.65
C TRP A 16 6.48 -0.31 -16.49
N LYS A 17 7.02 0.35 -15.47
CA LYS A 17 8.46 0.34 -15.16
C LYS A 17 8.67 -0.17 -13.74
N ASP A 18 9.85 -0.73 -13.50
CA ASP A 18 10.22 -1.26 -12.21
C ASP A 18 10.81 -0.17 -11.32
N PHE A 19 10.26 -0.08 -10.11
CA PHE A 19 10.67 0.86 -9.07
C PHE A 19 11.03 0.10 -7.80
N GLN A 20 12.18 0.42 -7.22
CA GLN A 20 12.60 -0.16 -5.95
C GLN A 20 11.86 0.51 -4.79
N ILE A 21 11.32 -0.27 -3.86
CA ILE A 21 10.54 0.24 -2.72
C ILE A 21 11.29 1.29 -1.93
N SER A 22 12.59 1.10 -1.66
CA SER A 22 13.39 2.07 -0.90
C SER A 22 13.66 3.39 -1.64
N ARG A 23 13.43 3.45 -2.94
CA ARG A 23 13.47 4.70 -3.71
C ARG A 23 12.12 5.40 -3.79
N LEU A 24 11.04 4.63 -3.64
CA LEU A 24 9.68 5.17 -3.61
C LEU A 24 9.31 5.69 -2.22
N PHE A 25 9.79 5.02 -1.17
CA PHE A 25 9.29 5.24 0.19
C PHE A 25 10.42 5.38 1.20
N ARG A 26 10.21 6.26 2.17
CA ARG A 26 10.90 6.18 3.45
C ARG A 26 10.31 5.01 4.23
N ILE A 27 11.16 4.06 4.60
CA ILE A 27 10.76 2.83 5.29
C ILE A 27 11.10 2.99 6.77
N SER A 28 10.13 2.73 7.65
CA SER A 28 10.33 2.65 9.08
C SER A 28 9.63 1.43 9.68
N SER A 29 9.92 1.16 10.93
CA SER A 29 9.26 0.10 11.71
C SER A 29 8.65 0.72 12.95
N PRO A 30 7.48 0.23 13.40
CA PRO A 30 6.85 0.67 14.62
C PRO A 30 7.72 0.37 15.84
N ALA A 31 7.41 1.05 16.95
CA ALA A 31 7.97 0.70 18.25
C ALA A 31 7.58 -0.74 18.65
N SER A 32 8.41 -1.38 19.48
CA SER A 32 8.09 -2.71 20.01
C SER A 32 6.99 -2.59 21.07
N ARG A 33 5.82 -3.16 20.79
CA ARG A 33 4.64 -3.10 21.65
C ARG A 33 4.09 -4.49 21.89
N SER A 34 3.72 -4.77 23.12
CA SER A 34 2.98 -5.99 23.48
C SER A 34 1.52 -5.65 23.74
N ILE A 35 0.60 -6.19 22.97
CA ILE A 35 -0.84 -5.96 23.13
C ILE A 35 -1.33 -6.23 24.55
N LYS A 36 -0.64 -7.12 25.29
CA LYS A 36 -1.02 -7.51 26.66
C LYS A 36 -0.84 -6.39 27.71
N THR A 37 -0.14 -5.32 27.37
CA THR A 37 0.16 -4.21 28.28
C THR A 37 -0.80 -3.03 28.12
N TYR A 38 -1.76 -3.14 27.21
CA TYR A 38 -2.71 -2.08 26.89
C TYR A 38 -4.11 -2.41 27.39
N ASN A 39 -4.86 -1.37 27.76
CA ASN A 39 -6.30 -1.43 27.94
C ASN A 39 -7.02 -1.35 26.60
N GLU A 40 -8.30 -1.77 26.58
CA GLU A 40 -9.18 -1.51 25.44
C GLU A 40 -9.41 0.01 25.29
N GLY A 41 -9.46 0.50 24.05
CA GLY A 41 -9.60 1.91 23.72
C GLY A 41 -10.06 2.10 22.28
N ASP A 42 -9.78 3.29 21.71
CA ASP A 42 -10.28 3.70 20.38
C ASP A 42 -9.19 3.76 19.30
N VAL A 43 -7.91 3.63 19.66
CA VAL A 43 -6.81 3.71 18.71
C VAL A 43 -6.58 2.34 18.09
N PRO A 44 -6.58 2.23 16.73
CA PRO A 44 -6.36 0.95 16.06
C PRO A 44 -4.95 0.43 16.34
N TYR A 45 -4.86 -0.86 16.68
CA TYR A 45 -3.60 -1.58 16.78
C TYR A 45 -3.39 -2.46 15.55
N VAL A 46 -2.43 -2.05 14.71
CA VAL A 46 -2.13 -2.68 13.42
C VAL A 46 -0.99 -3.67 13.57
N SER A 47 -1.19 -4.88 13.07
CA SER A 47 -0.24 -5.99 13.14
C SER A 47 -0.12 -6.72 11.81
N SER A 48 0.70 -7.76 11.77
CA SER A 48 0.83 -8.65 10.61
C SER A 48 -0.45 -9.49 10.48
N GLY A 49 -1.33 -9.08 9.59
CA GLY A 49 -2.60 -9.75 9.29
C GLY A 49 -3.01 -9.49 7.86
N SER A 50 -3.89 -10.35 7.31
CA SER A 50 -4.34 -10.29 5.92
C SER A 50 -5.78 -9.76 5.75
N ILE A 51 -6.44 -9.41 6.84
CA ILE A 51 -7.84 -8.96 6.89
C ILE A 51 -7.99 -7.71 7.74
N ASN A 52 -9.15 -7.08 7.68
CA ASN A 52 -9.53 -5.95 8.53
C ASN A 52 -8.48 -4.82 8.57
N ASN A 53 -7.90 -4.47 7.42
CA ASN A 53 -6.85 -3.45 7.31
C ASN A 53 -5.63 -3.69 8.23
N GLY A 54 -5.37 -4.96 8.61
CA GLY A 54 -4.33 -5.33 9.57
C GLY A 54 -4.66 -5.01 11.03
N ILE A 55 -5.84 -4.45 11.33
CA ILE A 55 -6.26 -4.08 12.67
C ILE A 55 -6.72 -5.34 13.42
N ILE A 56 -6.08 -5.63 14.54
CA ILE A 56 -6.41 -6.79 15.39
C ILE A 56 -7.05 -6.41 16.71
N SER A 57 -6.98 -5.14 17.11
CA SER A 57 -7.62 -4.62 18.34
C SER A 57 -7.71 -3.09 18.29
N TYR A 58 -8.46 -2.51 19.21
CA TYR A 58 -8.46 -1.09 19.50
C TYR A 58 -8.00 -0.90 20.93
N LEU A 59 -7.00 -0.04 21.14
CA LEU A 59 -6.28 0.08 22.41
C LEU A 59 -6.23 1.54 22.87
N GLU A 60 -6.06 1.73 24.17
CA GLU A 60 -5.74 3.01 24.78
C GLU A 60 -4.21 3.17 24.81
N PRO A 61 -3.64 4.22 24.16
CA PRO A 61 -2.20 4.47 24.23
C PRO A 61 -1.75 4.72 25.68
N ASN A 62 -0.52 4.31 26.01
CA ASN A 62 0.06 4.66 27.30
C ASN A 62 0.34 6.17 27.37
N GLU A 63 0.49 6.70 28.59
CA GLU A 63 0.82 8.10 28.81
C GLU A 63 2.12 8.47 28.04
N ASP A 64 2.10 9.58 27.30
CA ASP A 64 3.19 10.08 26.45
C ASP A 64 3.65 9.13 25.33
N GLU A 65 2.85 8.13 24.96
CA GLU A 65 3.19 7.22 23.87
C GLU A 65 2.92 7.87 22.50
N GLU A 66 3.95 7.93 21.68
CA GLU A 66 3.83 8.38 20.28
C GLU A 66 3.14 7.32 19.41
N LEU A 67 2.13 7.76 18.64
CA LEU A 67 1.49 6.95 17.62
C LEU A 67 2.30 6.97 16.32
N GLU A 68 2.23 5.86 15.58
CA GLU A 68 2.68 5.84 14.20
C GLU A 68 1.80 6.78 13.37
N LYS A 69 2.44 7.60 12.52
CA LYS A 69 1.68 8.53 11.69
C LYS A 69 0.90 7.82 10.61
N GLY A 70 -0.34 8.25 10.43
CA GLY A 70 -1.17 7.87 9.30
C GLY A 70 -0.61 8.33 7.95
N ASN A 71 -1.44 8.31 6.92
CA ASN A 71 -1.05 8.50 5.53
C ASN A 71 0.17 7.65 5.14
N CYS A 72 0.12 6.36 5.46
CA CYS A 72 1.18 5.41 5.13
C CYS A 72 0.63 4.07 4.63
N ILE A 73 1.50 3.27 4.03
CA ILE A 73 1.22 1.86 3.72
C ILE A 73 1.90 0.99 4.77
N THR A 74 1.15 0.09 5.40
CA THR A 74 1.69 -0.98 6.24
C THR A 74 1.89 -2.23 5.42
N VAL A 75 3.01 -2.94 5.63
CA VAL A 75 3.34 -4.19 4.95
C VAL A 75 3.64 -5.28 5.96
N SER A 76 2.92 -6.38 5.87
CA SER A 76 3.15 -7.58 6.68
C SER A 76 4.37 -8.36 6.16
N PRO A 77 5.35 -8.69 7.00
CA PRO A 77 6.50 -9.48 6.58
C PRO A 77 6.16 -10.96 6.32
N LEU A 78 5.00 -11.43 6.78
CA LEU A 78 4.64 -12.85 6.72
C LEU A 78 4.08 -13.25 5.35
N ASP A 79 3.29 -12.38 4.73
CA ASP A 79 2.52 -12.71 3.52
C ASP A 79 2.43 -11.54 2.53
N GLY A 80 3.13 -10.42 2.80
CA GLY A 80 3.10 -9.22 1.98
C GLY A 80 1.74 -8.50 1.96
N SER A 81 0.80 -8.87 2.84
CA SER A 81 -0.44 -8.12 2.98
C SER A 81 -0.15 -6.66 3.29
N SER A 82 -0.72 -5.78 2.48
CA SER A 82 -0.42 -4.35 2.51
C SER A 82 -1.70 -3.56 2.61
N PHE A 83 -1.72 -2.55 3.49
CA PHE A 83 -2.88 -1.74 3.75
C PHE A 83 -2.52 -0.26 3.89
N TYR A 84 -3.40 0.61 3.40
CA TYR A 84 -3.31 2.03 3.64
C TYR A 84 -3.91 2.37 5.01
N GLN A 85 -3.12 3.04 5.84
CA GLN A 85 -3.57 3.60 7.11
C GLN A 85 -3.77 5.09 6.94
N GLU A 86 -5.02 5.55 7.07
CA GLU A 86 -5.37 6.95 6.91
C GLU A 86 -5.01 7.75 8.15
N ASP A 87 -5.39 7.23 9.32
CA ASP A 87 -5.22 7.86 10.62
C ASP A 87 -4.01 7.34 11.37
N ASP A 88 -3.61 8.04 12.44
CA ASP A 88 -2.56 7.63 13.36
C ASP A 88 -2.98 6.35 14.11
N PHE A 89 -2.03 5.46 14.39
CA PHE A 89 -2.31 4.14 14.96
C PHE A 89 -1.16 3.64 15.85
N LEU A 90 -1.42 2.57 16.59
CA LEU A 90 -0.39 1.78 17.29
C LEU A 90 0.07 0.65 16.38
N GLY A 91 1.30 0.69 15.91
CA GLY A 91 1.87 -0.36 15.06
C GLY A 91 2.58 -1.44 15.88
N ARG A 92 2.48 -2.71 15.45
CA ARG A 92 3.27 -3.78 16.04
C ARG A 92 4.69 -3.79 15.49
N GLY A 93 5.65 -3.42 16.36
CA GLY A 93 7.08 -3.59 16.14
C GLY A 93 7.65 -4.81 16.86
N GLY A 94 8.98 -4.92 16.85
CA GLY A 94 9.73 -5.99 17.55
C GLY A 94 10.02 -7.21 16.67
N ALA A 95 10.83 -8.14 17.21
CA ALA A 95 11.34 -9.28 16.44
C ALA A 95 10.23 -10.20 15.92
N GLY A 96 10.41 -10.71 14.70
CA GLY A 96 9.68 -11.84 14.12
C GLY A 96 8.39 -11.53 13.37
N SER A 97 7.70 -10.42 13.63
CA SER A 97 6.46 -10.07 12.94
C SER A 97 6.15 -8.57 12.95
N ALA A 98 7.20 -7.73 13.07
CA ALA A 98 7.05 -6.28 12.93
C ALA A 98 6.56 -5.95 11.51
N ILE A 99 5.53 -5.13 11.42
CA ILE A 99 5.12 -4.55 10.14
C ILE A 99 6.14 -3.50 9.69
N SER A 100 6.25 -3.30 8.38
CA SER A 100 6.98 -2.17 7.81
C SER A 100 6.03 -1.05 7.45
N LEU A 101 6.47 0.19 7.65
CA LEU A 101 5.72 1.41 7.34
C LEU A 101 6.38 2.11 6.16
N LEU A 102 5.60 2.42 5.13
CA LEU A 102 6.04 3.07 3.91
C LEU A 102 5.41 4.46 3.81
N TYR A 103 6.23 5.50 3.84
CA TYR A 103 5.82 6.90 3.75
C TYR A 103 6.32 7.56 2.46
N ASN A 104 5.48 8.36 1.83
CA ASN A 104 5.84 9.23 0.71
C ASN A 104 4.90 10.45 0.67
N ASP A 105 5.43 11.63 0.38
CA ASP A 105 4.66 12.88 0.36
C ASP A 105 3.61 12.93 -0.78
N ASN A 106 3.80 12.13 -1.84
CA ASN A 106 2.83 12.01 -2.93
C ASN A 106 1.74 10.95 -2.65
N LEU A 107 1.77 10.33 -1.47
CA LEU A 107 0.83 9.26 -1.14
C LEU A 107 -0.56 9.87 -0.88
N THR A 108 -1.57 9.34 -1.57
CA THR A 108 -2.98 9.58 -1.33
C THR A 108 -3.67 8.26 -1.05
N ARG A 109 -4.87 8.28 -0.47
CA ARG A 109 -5.65 7.05 -0.26
C ARG A 109 -5.73 6.18 -1.52
N TYR A 110 -6.01 6.79 -2.67
CA TYR A 110 -6.27 6.05 -3.90
C TYR A 110 -5.00 5.44 -4.50
N ASN A 111 -3.92 6.22 -4.65
CA ASN A 111 -2.68 5.66 -5.18
C ASN A 111 -2.06 4.64 -4.20
N ALA A 112 -2.25 4.82 -2.89
CA ALA A 112 -1.86 3.84 -1.88
C ALA A 112 -2.58 2.50 -2.06
N LEU A 113 -3.91 2.49 -2.27
CA LEU A 113 -4.68 1.27 -2.53
C LEU A 113 -4.21 0.54 -3.80
N PHE A 114 -3.86 1.30 -4.85
CA PHE A 114 -3.26 0.74 -6.06
C PHE A 114 -1.94 0.04 -5.74
N ILE A 115 -1.03 0.73 -5.04
CA ILE A 115 0.30 0.23 -4.68
C ILE A 115 0.21 -0.97 -3.74
N CYS A 116 -0.69 -0.96 -2.75
CA CYS A 116 -0.97 -2.10 -1.88
C CYS A 116 -1.31 -3.36 -2.70
N THR A 117 -2.14 -3.21 -3.74
CA THR A 117 -2.51 -4.32 -4.63
C THR A 117 -1.27 -4.86 -5.36
N VAL A 118 -0.42 -3.98 -5.89
CA VAL A 118 0.80 -4.37 -6.60
C VAL A 118 1.80 -5.05 -5.67
N ILE A 119 2.03 -4.50 -4.46
CA ILE A 119 2.91 -5.13 -3.45
C ILE A 119 2.42 -6.54 -3.13
N LYS A 120 1.13 -6.72 -2.86
CA LYS A 120 0.55 -8.03 -2.56
C LYS A 120 0.74 -9.06 -3.69
N ILE A 121 0.57 -8.64 -4.96
CA ILE A 121 0.80 -9.51 -6.12
C ILE A 121 2.28 -9.89 -6.23
N MET A 122 3.18 -8.94 -6.00
CA MET A 122 4.62 -9.20 -6.07
C MET A 122 5.09 -10.10 -4.92
N ALA A 123 4.52 -9.89 -3.72
CA ALA A 123 4.82 -10.72 -2.55
C ALA A 123 4.49 -12.21 -2.75
N GLN A 124 3.46 -12.51 -3.55
CA GLN A 124 3.11 -13.91 -3.88
C GLN A 124 4.19 -14.66 -4.67
N LYS A 125 5.18 -13.95 -5.22
CA LYS A 125 6.33 -14.54 -5.92
C LYS A 125 7.47 -14.96 -4.98
N PHE A 126 7.39 -14.55 -3.71
CA PHE A 126 8.34 -14.97 -2.69
C PHE A 126 7.85 -16.26 -2.01
N ASP A 127 8.71 -17.25 -1.93
CA ASP A 127 8.41 -18.47 -1.17
C ASP A 127 8.31 -18.16 0.32
N TYR A 128 7.57 -18.99 1.06
CA TYR A 128 7.35 -18.85 2.51
C TYR A 128 8.66 -18.74 3.33
N ASN A 129 9.79 -19.17 2.78
CA ASN A 129 11.11 -19.08 3.40
C ASN A 129 11.77 -17.71 3.25
N ASP A 130 11.24 -16.83 2.36
CA ASP A 130 11.78 -15.49 2.09
C ASP A 130 10.82 -14.43 2.61
N ALA A 131 10.63 -14.39 3.94
CA ALA A 131 9.82 -13.36 4.57
C ALA A 131 10.17 -11.96 4.05
N LEU A 132 9.16 -11.13 3.80
CA LEU A 132 9.33 -9.72 3.42
C LEU A 132 9.81 -8.91 4.63
N THR A 133 10.97 -9.27 5.16
CA THR A 133 11.64 -8.48 6.19
C THR A 133 11.86 -7.06 5.67
N SER A 134 12.09 -6.10 6.58
CA SER A 134 12.39 -4.72 6.18
C SER A 134 13.57 -4.63 5.20
N ASP A 135 14.54 -5.54 5.27
CA ASP A 135 15.69 -5.53 4.36
C ASP A 135 15.34 -6.08 2.98
N ASN A 136 14.58 -7.17 2.91
CA ASN A 136 14.08 -7.71 1.64
C ASN A 136 13.11 -6.72 0.97
N LEU A 137 12.27 -6.05 1.77
CA LEU A 137 11.35 -5.04 1.28
C LEU A 137 12.08 -3.83 0.65
N LYS A 138 13.21 -3.39 1.22
CA LYS A 138 14.02 -2.30 0.65
C LYS A 138 14.48 -2.58 -0.78
N THR A 139 14.80 -3.82 -1.09
CA THR A 139 15.31 -4.24 -2.41
C THR A 139 14.22 -4.72 -3.36
N LEU A 140 13.00 -4.90 -2.85
CA LEU A 140 11.86 -5.31 -3.66
C LEU A 140 11.61 -4.29 -4.77
N LYS A 141 11.48 -4.77 -6.00
CA LYS A 141 11.03 -3.98 -7.14
C LYS A 141 9.57 -4.28 -7.42
N ILE A 142 8.80 -3.22 -7.61
CA ILE A 142 7.41 -3.29 -8.03
C ILE A 142 7.25 -2.59 -9.38
N SER A 143 6.45 -3.17 -10.26
CA SER A 143 6.13 -2.55 -11.55
C SER A 143 4.95 -1.59 -11.38
N LEU A 144 5.13 -0.34 -11.75
CA LEU A 144 4.11 0.72 -11.67
C LEU A 144 4.01 1.47 -13.01
N PRO A 145 2.85 2.12 -13.28
CA PRO A 145 2.74 3.06 -14.37
C PRO A 145 3.81 4.17 -14.23
N ALA A 146 4.46 4.49 -15.33
CA ALA A 146 5.45 5.56 -15.40
C ALA A 146 4.89 6.78 -16.12
N GLN A 147 5.21 7.97 -15.60
CA GLN A 147 4.72 9.23 -16.11
C GLN A 147 5.15 9.44 -17.57
N LYS A 148 4.22 9.91 -18.40
CA LYS A 148 4.46 10.29 -19.80
C LYS A 148 4.16 11.78 -20.00
N ASP A 149 4.85 12.36 -20.94
CA ASP A 149 4.59 13.72 -21.39
C ASP A 149 3.38 13.76 -22.36
N LYS A 150 3.04 14.98 -22.81
CA LYS A 150 1.92 15.21 -23.76
C LYS A 150 2.09 14.55 -25.13
N ASN A 151 3.31 14.10 -25.47
CA ASN A 151 3.61 13.39 -26.73
C ASN A 151 3.56 11.87 -26.55
N GLY A 152 3.33 11.39 -25.32
CA GLY A 152 3.31 9.97 -24.98
C GLY A 152 4.68 9.37 -24.67
N GLU A 153 5.74 10.20 -24.62
CA GLU A 153 7.09 9.77 -24.26
C GLU A 153 7.27 9.77 -22.75
N PHE A 154 8.12 8.87 -22.22
CA PHE A 154 8.37 8.82 -20.78
C PHE A 154 9.05 10.10 -20.27
N SER A 155 8.50 10.67 -19.20
CA SER A 155 9.15 11.74 -18.46
C SER A 155 10.36 11.20 -17.72
N ILE A 156 11.52 11.87 -17.85
CA ILE A 156 12.77 11.44 -17.25
C ILE A 156 13.25 12.45 -16.22
N ASP A 157 13.42 11.97 -15.00
CA ASP A 157 14.09 12.72 -13.92
C ASP A 157 15.60 12.58 -14.06
N VAL A 158 16.28 13.68 -14.33
CA VAL A 158 17.74 13.74 -14.47
C VAL A 158 18.49 13.38 -13.18
N ASN A 159 17.84 13.59 -12.02
CA ASN A 159 18.38 13.22 -10.70
C ASN A 159 18.20 11.73 -10.40
N LYS A 160 17.42 11.02 -11.20
CA LYS A 160 17.17 9.58 -11.08
C LYS A 160 16.69 9.18 -9.67
N GLN A 161 15.79 9.97 -9.10
CA GLN A 161 15.31 9.79 -7.73
C GLN A 161 14.64 8.43 -7.54
N TYR A 162 13.79 8.02 -8.50
CA TYR A 162 12.92 6.86 -8.35
C TYR A 162 13.42 5.59 -9.06
N SER A 163 14.23 5.73 -10.13
CA SER A 163 14.79 4.61 -10.88
C SER A 163 16.17 4.95 -11.47
N ASP A 164 16.95 3.91 -11.83
CA ASP A 164 18.28 4.12 -12.43
C ASP A 164 18.20 4.73 -13.84
N GLU A 165 17.10 4.47 -14.52
CA GLU A 165 16.79 4.99 -15.84
C GLU A 165 16.19 6.39 -15.80
N GLY A 166 15.80 6.88 -14.61
CA GLY A 166 15.18 8.18 -14.40
C GLY A 166 13.66 8.18 -14.57
N PHE A 167 13.02 7.02 -14.69
CA PHE A 167 11.54 6.97 -14.74
C PHE A 167 10.91 7.53 -13.48
N ILE A 168 9.76 8.19 -13.66
CA ILE A 168 8.98 8.79 -12.58
C ILE A 168 7.67 8.00 -12.44
N PRO A 169 7.27 7.57 -11.22
CA PRO A 169 5.96 6.94 -11.03
C PRO A 169 4.83 7.88 -11.40
N ASP A 170 3.82 7.38 -12.08
CA ASP A 170 2.63 8.16 -12.42
C ASP A 170 1.60 8.07 -11.28
N TRP A 171 1.83 8.89 -10.23
CA TRP A 171 0.97 8.96 -9.05
C TRP A 171 -0.46 9.35 -9.40
N ASP A 172 -0.62 10.27 -10.36
CA ASP A 172 -1.93 10.77 -10.80
C ASP A 172 -2.71 9.68 -11.53
N TYR A 173 -2.07 8.91 -12.41
CA TYR A 173 -2.71 7.78 -13.07
C TYR A 173 -3.23 6.76 -12.06
N MET A 174 -2.40 6.36 -11.08
CA MET A 174 -2.80 5.40 -10.04
C MET A 174 -3.99 5.91 -9.25
N GLU A 175 -3.99 7.19 -8.89
CA GLU A 175 -5.09 7.83 -8.17
C GLU A 175 -6.37 7.85 -9.00
N GLN A 176 -6.32 8.34 -10.25
CA GLN A 176 -7.48 8.43 -11.13
C GLN A 176 -8.06 7.05 -11.46
N TYR A 177 -7.20 6.05 -11.65
CA TYR A 177 -7.61 4.68 -11.89
C TYR A 177 -8.45 4.14 -10.73
N MET A 178 -8.00 4.31 -9.48
CA MET A 178 -8.72 3.82 -8.31
C MET A 178 -10.03 4.58 -8.05
N LYS A 179 -10.03 5.91 -8.27
CA LYS A 179 -11.26 6.71 -8.22
C LYS A 179 -12.31 6.21 -9.22
N ALA A 180 -11.89 5.93 -10.44
CA ALA A 180 -12.79 5.41 -11.47
C ALA A 180 -13.36 4.02 -11.12
N ILE A 181 -12.58 3.17 -10.44
CA ILE A 181 -13.07 1.87 -9.92
C ILE A 181 -14.12 2.08 -8.84
N GLU A 182 -13.85 2.95 -7.86
CA GLU A 182 -14.78 3.23 -6.76
C GLU A 182 -16.11 3.80 -7.29
N GLU A 183 -16.05 4.79 -8.17
CA GLU A 183 -17.25 5.34 -8.82
C GLU A 183 -18.07 4.28 -9.58
N LYS A 184 -17.37 3.38 -10.30
CA LYS A 184 -18.03 2.30 -11.02
C LYS A 184 -18.70 1.30 -10.07
N ALA A 185 -18.05 0.99 -8.95
CA ALA A 185 -18.61 0.14 -7.92
C ALA A 185 -19.84 0.79 -7.27
N GLN A 186 -19.76 2.08 -6.93
CA GLN A 186 -20.88 2.82 -6.34
C GLN A 186 -22.09 2.87 -7.26
N ARG A 187 -21.89 3.18 -8.54
CA ARG A 187 -23.00 3.17 -9.54
C ARG A 187 -23.70 1.81 -9.61
N ARG A 188 -22.97 0.70 -9.49
CA ARG A 188 -23.57 -0.65 -9.49
C ARG A 188 -24.38 -0.91 -8.22
N ILE A 189 -23.89 -0.49 -7.07
CA ILE A 189 -24.61 -0.57 -5.79
C ILE A 189 -25.91 0.25 -5.86
N ASP A 190 -25.84 1.48 -6.40
CA ASP A 190 -27.01 2.36 -6.54
C ASP A 190 -28.09 1.77 -7.46
N ILE A 191 -27.69 1.03 -8.50
CA ILE A 191 -28.61 0.31 -9.37
C ILE A 191 -29.28 -0.84 -8.63
N LEU A 192 -28.50 -1.62 -7.86
CA LEU A 192 -29.04 -2.76 -7.09
C LEU A 192 -30.00 -2.31 -6.00
N ASN A 193 -29.75 -1.17 -5.36
CA ASN A 193 -30.62 -0.62 -4.33
C ASN A 193 -31.96 -0.05 -4.86
N LYS A 194 -32.11 0.08 -6.19
CA LYS A 194 -33.34 0.55 -6.85
C LYS A 194 -34.21 -0.58 -7.36
N LEU A 195 -33.77 -1.83 -7.25
CA LEU A 195 -34.50 -3.03 -7.61
C LEU A 195 -35.29 -3.61 -6.45
#